data_64ca912c1de7b5e1415cc040d32e1809
#
_entry.id   64ca912c1de7b5e1415cc040d32e1809
#
_cell.length_a   1.000
_cell.length_b   1.000
_cell.length_c   1.000
_cell.angle_alpha   90.00
_cell.angle_beta   90.00
_cell.angle_gamma   90.00
#
_symmetry.space_group_name_H-M   'P 1'
#
loop_
_entity.id
_entity.type
_entity.pdbx_description
1 polymer ?
#
loop_
_entity_poly.entity_id
_entity_poly.type
_entity_poly.pdbx_seq_one_letter_code
_entity_poly.pdbx_strand_id
1 'polypeptide(L)'
;GYISRAPFFSGGVFLMSQSSNEINKDAVNEKAFSFELGYGLRYKWLYVALNAYFTKWMDKTTSKSGYMNNNTELYTMSMTGVNAKHMGVEFDVVARPTPYVTLKGMLSLGNWRWDNNATAYFYNSATQPLANITTGAVASGVGAPDHLKFTLNQDGIHVGGSAQTTAAIGGDVKLLKMLHIGADYTYYARLYADYSLPTYGGGGELTLKEPWRVP
;
A
#
# COMPACT_ATOMS: atom_id res chain seq x y z
N GLY A 1 16.71 -8.78 0.93
CA GLY A 1 16.96 -7.57 1.71
C GLY A 1 16.09 -7.49 2.94
N TYR A 2 16.58 -6.79 3.97
CA TYR A 2 15.80 -6.47 5.16
C TYR A 2 16.03 -5.01 5.52
N ILE A 3 14.94 -4.28 5.75
CA ILE A 3 14.97 -2.88 6.14
C ILE A 3 14.13 -2.73 7.41
N SER A 4 14.63 -1.96 8.38
CA SER A 4 13.88 -1.50 9.54
C SER A 4 14.01 0.01 9.63
N ARG A 5 12.90 0.72 9.76
CA ARG A 5 12.88 2.18 9.89
C ARG A 5 11.93 2.60 10.99
N ALA A 6 12.21 3.73 11.61
CA ALA A 6 11.27 4.35 12.54
C ALA A 6 9.94 4.65 11.83
N PRO A 7 8.80 4.53 12.51
CA PRO A 7 7.52 4.96 11.99
C PRO A 7 7.50 6.46 11.74
N PHE A 8 6.51 6.95 10.99
CA PHE A 8 6.32 8.38 10.79
C PHE A 8 6.18 9.11 12.14
N PHE A 9 6.68 10.34 12.21
CA PHE A 9 6.55 11.15 13.44
C PHE A 9 5.08 11.33 13.83
N SER A 10 4.25 11.68 12.87
CA SER A 10 2.82 11.90 13.05
C SER A 10 2.04 10.59 13.05
N GLY A 11 1.35 10.30 14.12
CA GLY A 11 0.53 9.09 14.27
C GLY A 11 1.33 7.80 14.47
N GLY A 12 2.65 7.87 14.43
CA GLY A 12 3.55 6.75 14.64
C GLY A 12 4.41 6.94 15.88
N VAL A 13 5.45 7.77 15.81
CA VAL A 13 6.30 8.09 16.97
C VAL A 13 5.55 8.94 17.99
N PHE A 14 4.82 9.93 17.51
CA PHE A 14 3.91 10.72 18.34
C PHE A 14 2.46 10.32 18.04
N LEU A 15 1.62 10.33 19.06
CA LEU A 15 0.18 10.01 18.89
C LEU A 15 -0.49 11.00 17.93
N MET A 16 -0.08 12.26 17.98
CA MET A 16 -0.49 13.30 17.03
C MET A 16 0.65 14.27 16.74
N SER A 17 0.73 14.79 15.51
CA SER A 17 1.85 15.63 15.08
C SER A 17 1.73 17.10 15.40
N GLN A 18 0.54 17.62 15.64
CA GLN A 18 0.33 19.07 15.52
C GLN A 18 0.10 19.80 16.84
N SER A 19 -0.22 19.13 17.91
CA SER A 19 -0.63 19.81 19.16
C SER A 19 -0.07 19.21 20.44
N SER A 20 0.51 18.03 20.42
CA SER A 20 1.19 17.46 21.57
C SER A 20 2.39 16.63 21.15
N ASN A 21 3.46 16.73 21.93
CA ASN A 21 4.66 15.89 21.79
C ASN A 21 4.50 14.58 22.58
N GLU A 22 3.28 14.08 22.73
CA GLU A 22 3.06 12.85 23.46
C GLU A 22 3.55 11.65 22.67
N ILE A 23 4.50 10.95 23.24
CA ILE A 23 5.15 9.80 22.60
C ILE A 23 4.18 8.62 22.63
N ASN A 24 4.03 7.99 21.47
CA ASN A 24 3.36 6.70 21.36
C ASN A 24 4.26 5.61 21.97
N LYS A 25 3.90 5.12 23.14
CA LYS A 25 4.66 4.08 23.86
C LYS A 25 4.64 2.74 23.11
N ASP A 26 3.67 2.53 22.24
CA ASP A 26 3.49 1.32 21.44
C ASP A 26 4.07 1.48 20.02
N ALA A 27 4.87 2.53 19.81
CA ALA A 27 5.53 2.76 18.52
C ALA A 27 6.50 1.62 18.20
N VAL A 28 6.31 1.02 17.04
CA VAL A 28 7.18 -0.05 16.52
C VAL A 28 7.80 0.38 15.20
N ASN A 29 9.02 -0.07 14.96
CA ASN A 29 9.67 0.16 13.68
C ASN A 29 8.92 -0.57 12.56
N GLU A 30 8.67 0.13 11.47
CA GLU A 30 8.23 -0.49 10.24
C GLU A 30 9.37 -1.35 9.67
N LYS A 31 9.03 -2.50 9.15
CA LYS A 31 10.00 -3.46 8.60
C LYS A 31 9.56 -3.91 7.22
N ALA A 32 10.53 -4.16 6.36
CA ALA A 32 10.32 -4.84 5.10
C ALA A 32 11.38 -5.93 4.92
N PHE A 33 10.92 -7.12 4.63
CA PHE A 33 11.74 -8.22 4.17
C PHE A 33 11.46 -8.45 2.70
N SER A 34 12.50 -8.49 1.86
CA SER A 34 12.38 -8.75 0.44
C SER A 34 13.37 -9.83 -0.01
N PHE A 35 12.86 -10.73 -0.82
CA PHE A 35 13.65 -11.72 -1.54
C PHE A 35 13.32 -11.62 -3.03
N GLU A 36 14.36 -11.59 -3.85
CA GLU A 36 14.25 -11.52 -5.30
C GLU A 36 15.18 -12.54 -5.94
N LEU A 37 14.70 -13.20 -6.98
CA LEU A 37 15.46 -14.11 -7.82
C LEU A 37 15.27 -13.71 -9.27
N GLY A 38 16.37 -13.30 -9.92
CA GLY A 38 16.37 -12.89 -11.32
C GLY A 38 17.23 -13.78 -12.20
N TYR A 39 16.79 -13.97 -13.42
CA TYR A 39 17.53 -14.59 -14.49
C TYR A 39 17.53 -13.68 -15.72
N GLY A 40 18.70 -13.42 -16.28
CA GLY A 40 18.86 -12.59 -17.47
C GLY A 40 19.63 -13.34 -18.57
N LEU A 41 19.10 -13.31 -19.77
CA LEU A 41 19.77 -13.81 -20.96
C LEU A 41 20.03 -12.64 -21.91
N ARG A 42 21.28 -12.49 -22.32
CA ARG A 42 21.65 -11.50 -23.32
C ARG A 42 22.37 -12.17 -24.50
N TYR A 43 21.76 -12.04 -25.65
CA TYR A 43 22.32 -12.48 -26.90
C TYR A 43 22.40 -11.30 -27.87
N LYS A 44 23.09 -11.44 -29.03
CA LYS A 44 23.35 -10.35 -29.98
C LYS A 44 22.13 -9.49 -30.33
N TRP A 45 20.99 -10.14 -30.52
CA TRP A 45 19.75 -9.51 -30.96
C TRP A 45 18.60 -9.67 -29.96
N LEU A 46 18.82 -10.37 -28.84
CA LEU A 46 17.77 -10.71 -27.86
C LEU A 46 18.26 -10.44 -26.45
N TYR A 47 17.44 -9.76 -25.69
CA TYR A 47 17.54 -9.64 -24.24
C TYR A 47 16.25 -10.19 -23.62
N VAL A 48 16.38 -11.05 -22.64
CA VAL A 48 15.27 -11.57 -21.83
C VAL A 48 15.63 -11.44 -20.36
N ALA A 49 14.72 -10.96 -19.55
CA ALA A 49 14.83 -10.99 -18.10
C ALA A 49 13.58 -11.65 -17.52
N LEU A 50 13.79 -12.48 -16.51
CA LEU A 50 12.75 -13.08 -15.69
C LEU A 50 13.10 -12.78 -14.24
N ASN A 51 12.17 -12.20 -13.50
CA ASN A 51 12.33 -11.90 -12.09
C ASN A 51 11.16 -12.47 -11.27
N ALA A 52 11.44 -13.05 -10.12
CA ALA A 52 10.44 -13.44 -9.15
C ALA A 52 10.75 -12.73 -7.84
N TYR A 53 9.74 -12.17 -7.21
CA TYR A 53 9.90 -11.42 -5.97
C TYR A 53 8.89 -11.83 -4.91
N PHE A 54 9.33 -11.68 -3.65
CA PHE A 54 8.49 -11.76 -2.47
C PHE A 54 8.90 -10.64 -1.52
N THR A 55 7.96 -9.81 -1.12
CA THR A 55 8.17 -8.75 -0.12
C THR A 55 7.08 -8.83 0.95
N LYS A 56 7.51 -8.88 2.21
CA LYS A 56 6.64 -8.77 3.37
C LYS A 56 6.88 -7.42 4.04
N TRP A 57 5.84 -6.59 4.08
CA TRP A 57 5.78 -5.39 4.88
C TRP A 57 5.18 -5.72 6.23
N MET A 58 5.81 -5.23 7.30
CA MET A 58 5.42 -5.53 8.67
C MET A 58 5.39 -4.26 9.50
N ASP A 59 4.46 -4.24 10.43
CA ASP A 59 4.33 -3.18 11.43
C ASP A 59 4.15 -1.77 10.85
N LYS A 60 3.50 -1.66 9.67
CA LYS A 60 3.21 -0.35 9.10
C LYS A 60 2.23 0.40 9.99
N THR A 61 2.50 1.68 10.17
CA THR A 61 1.59 2.61 10.82
C THR A 61 0.88 3.45 9.78
N THR A 62 -0.41 3.58 9.90
CA THR A 62 -1.22 4.52 9.12
C THR A 62 -2.14 5.30 10.04
N SER A 63 -2.38 6.55 9.70
CA SER A 63 -3.30 7.41 10.44
C SER A 63 -4.20 8.16 9.47
N LYS A 64 -5.41 8.45 9.93
CA LYS A 64 -6.35 9.35 9.25
C LYS A 64 -6.97 10.29 10.25
N SER A 65 -7.21 11.52 9.82
CA SER A 65 -7.92 12.51 10.60
C SER A 65 -9.29 12.78 10.01
N GLY A 66 -10.23 13.12 10.87
CA GLY A 66 -11.58 13.54 10.53
C GLY A 66 -12.06 14.57 11.53
N TYR A 67 -13.30 15.01 11.34
CA TYR A 67 -13.92 16.00 12.25
C TYR A 67 -15.03 15.33 13.06
N MET A 68 -15.15 15.76 14.32
CA MET A 68 -16.22 15.40 15.26
C MET A 68 -16.98 16.65 15.69
N ASN A 69 -18.02 16.51 16.50
CA ASN A 69 -18.81 17.61 17.04
C ASN A 69 -19.28 18.60 15.97
N ASN A 70 -20.02 18.12 14.95
CA ASN A 70 -20.51 18.94 13.85
C ASN A 70 -19.38 19.68 13.08
N ASN A 71 -18.27 19.01 12.83
CA ASN A 71 -17.10 19.52 12.12
C ASN A 71 -16.33 20.64 12.88
N THR A 72 -16.43 20.71 14.19
CA THR A 72 -15.75 21.75 14.99
C THR A 72 -14.43 21.28 15.58
N GLU A 73 -14.28 19.97 15.83
CA GLU A 73 -13.10 19.40 16.46
C GLU A 73 -12.48 18.31 15.61
N LEU A 74 -11.15 18.24 15.63
CA LEU A 74 -10.39 17.22 14.89
C LEU A 74 -10.21 15.96 15.75
N TYR A 75 -10.40 14.79 15.14
CA TYR A 75 -9.91 13.53 15.70
C TYR A 75 -8.87 12.90 14.79
N THR A 76 -8.04 12.06 15.35
CA THR A 76 -7.12 11.18 14.60
C THR A 76 -7.41 9.73 14.93
N MET A 77 -7.54 8.93 13.90
CA MET A 77 -7.56 7.49 13.97
C MET A 77 -6.16 6.97 13.64
N SER A 78 -5.55 6.27 14.57
CA SER A 78 -4.21 5.67 14.41
C SER A 78 -4.32 4.15 14.37
N MET A 79 -3.71 3.55 13.37
CA MET A 79 -3.67 2.11 13.16
C MET A 79 -2.22 1.67 12.99
N THR A 80 -1.76 0.78 13.86
CA THR A 80 -0.40 0.25 13.88
C THR A 80 -0.40 -1.25 13.61
N GLY A 81 0.75 -1.79 13.25
CA GLY A 81 0.91 -3.23 13.04
C GLY A 81 0.26 -3.77 11.77
N VAL A 82 0.08 -2.93 10.75
CA VAL A 82 -0.49 -3.35 9.46
C VAL A 82 0.56 -4.09 8.65
N ASN A 83 0.24 -5.31 8.23
CA ASN A 83 1.11 -6.16 7.43
C ASN A 83 0.55 -6.37 6.03
N ALA A 84 1.45 -6.50 5.05
CA ALA A 84 1.09 -6.84 3.68
C ALA A 84 2.15 -7.75 3.04
N LYS A 85 1.71 -8.64 2.16
CA LYS A 85 2.55 -9.48 1.32
C LYS A 85 2.41 -9.07 -0.14
N HIS A 86 3.53 -8.89 -0.81
CA HIS A 86 3.62 -8.66 -2.23
C HIS A 86 4.49 -9.73 -2.85
N MET A 87 3.94 -10.52 -3.76
CA MET A 87 4.69 -11.51 -4.51
C MET A 87 4.31 -11.47 -5.97
N GLY A 88 5.23 -11.84 -6.83
CA GLY A 88 4.94 -11.87 -8.24
C GLY A 88 6.11 -12.34 -9.09
N VAL A 89 5.84 -12.37 -10.39
CA VAL A 89 6.82 -12.64 -11.43
C VAL A 89 6.76 -11.55 -12.49
N GLU A 90 7.92 -11.21 -13.01
CA GLU A 90 8.09 -10.21 -14.06
C GLU A 90 8.90 -10.80 -15.20
N PHE A 91 8.49 -10.50 -16.38
CA PHE A 91 9.14 -10.93 -17.62
C PHE A 91 9.34 -9.73 -18.53
N ASP A 92 10.55 -9.53 -19.01
CA ASP A 92 10.91 -8.51 -19.97
C ASP A 92 11.62 -9.13 -21.16
N VAL A 93 11.31 -8.63 -22.35
CA VAL A 93 11.97 -9.02 -23.58
C VAL A 93 12.22 -7.82 -24.48
N VAL A 94 13.43 -7.75 -25.02
CA VAL A 94 13.79 -6.80 -26.09
C VAL A 94 14.46 -7.58 -27.19
N ALA A 95 13.91 -7.53 -28.39
CA ALA A 95 14.46 -8.16 -29.57
C ALA A 95 14.81 -7.10 -30.63
N ARG A 96 15.99 -7.25 -31.23
CA ARG A 96 16.46 -6.46 -32.38
C ARG A 96 16.83 -7.39 -33.51
N PRO A 97 15.80 -7.97 -34.20
CA PRO A 97 16.04 -8.95 -35.25
C PRO A 97 16.82 -8.36 -36.43
N THR A 98 16.73 -7.06 -36.61
CA THR A 98 17.49 -6.30 -37.61
C THR A 98 18.00 -4.99 -37.01
N PRO A 99 18.97 -4.29 -37.66
CA PRO A 99 19.39 -2.97 -37.24
C PRO A 99 18.30 -1.88 -37.28
N TYR A 100 17.18 -2.20 -37.93
CA TYR A 100 16.07 -1.25 -38.17
C TYR A 100 14.84 -1.49 -37.30
N VAL A 101 14.75 -2.65 -36.64
CA VAL A 101 13.55 -3.04 -35.90
C VAL A 101 13.91 -3.36 -34.45
N THR A 102 13.23 -2.71 -33.50
CA THR A 102 13.25 -3.07 -32.10
C THR A 102 11.84 -3.48 -31.66
N LEU A 103 11.72 -4.63 -31.03
CA LEU A 103 10.49 -5.13 -30.43
C LEU A 103 10.69 -5.21 -28.90
N LYS A 104 9.66 -4.87 -28.16
CA LYS A 104 9.68 -4.90 -26.69
C LYS A 104 8.44 -5.59 -26.17
N GLY A 105 8.57 -6.31 -25.09
CA GLY A 105 7.44 -6.88 -24.38
C GLY A 105 7.74 -6.95 -22.90
N MET A 106 6.70 -6.77 -22.08
CA MET A 106 6.78 -6.98 -20.64
C MET A 106 5.49 -7.62 -20.13
N LEU A 107 5.62 -8.40 -19.07
CA LEU A 107 4.51 -8.97 -18.32
C LEU A 107 4.86 -8.97 -16.84
N SER A 108 4.01 -8.38 -16.03
CA SER A 108 4.10 -8.43 -14.57
C SER A 108 2.82 -9.06 -14.01
N LEU A 109 2.99 -10.11 -13.21
CA LEU A 109 1.91 -10.82 -12.52
C LEU A 109 2.16 -10.76 -11.03
N GLY A 110 1.45 -9.89 -10.33
CA GLY A 110 1.51 -9.75 -8.89
C GLY A 110 0.36 -10.48 -8.17
N ASN A 111 0.56 -10.76 -6.90
CA ASN A 111 -0.46 -11.13 -5.95
C ASN A 111 -0.14 -10.41 -4.63
N TRP A 112 -0.82 -9.30 -4.39
CA TRP A 112 -0.56 -8.41 -3.27
C TRP A 112 -1.77 -8.44 -2.34
N ARG A 113 -1.53 -8.83 -1.09
CA ARG A 113 -2.59 -9.00 -0.10
C ARG A 113 -2.18 -8.44 1.25
N TRP A 114 -3.17 -7.97 1.99
CA TRP A 114 -3.02 -7.73 3.42
C TRP A 114 -2.75 -9.05 4.14
N ASP A 115 -1.92 -9.00 5.18
CA ASP A 115 -1.40 -10.21 5.88
C ASP A 115 -1.79 -10.23 7.36
N ASN A 116 -2.73 -9.42 7.75
CA ASN A 116 -3.38 -9.46 9.05
C ASN A 116 -4.60 -8.55 9.10
N ASN A 117 -5.41 -8.75 10.13
CA ASN A 117 -6.40 -7.77 10.56
C ASN A 117 -5.71 -6.64 11.33
N ALA A 118 -6.30 -5.46 11.33
CA ALA A 118 -5.74 -4.28 11.97
C ALA A 118 -6.78 -3.61 12.88
N THR A 119 -6.30 -3.01 13.97
CA THR A 119 -7.13 -2.24 14.90
C THR A 119 -6.68 -0.81 14.94
N ALA A 120 -7.61 0.10 14.74
CA ALA A 120 -7.42 1.53 14.85
C ALA A 120 -7.99 2.05 16.17
N TYR A 121 -7.29 2.99 16.78
CA TYR A 121 -7.71 3.70 17.98
C TYR A 121 -7.91 5.18 17.68
N PHE A 122 -8.84 5.81 18.38
CA PHE A 122 -9.23 7.19 18.14
C PHE A 122 -8.75 8.12 19.24
N TYR A 123 -8.25 9.28 18.83
CA TYR A 123 -7.71 10.32 19.71
C TYR A 123 -8.26 11.70 19.32
N ASN A 124 -8.49 12.58 20.28
CA ASN A 124 -8.81 13.98 20.01
C ASN A 124 -7.56 14.82 19.70
N SER A 125 -7.72 16.09 19.41
CA SER A 125 -6.61 17.01 19.10
C SER A 125 -5.63 17.24 20.26
N ALA A 126 -6.06 16.97 21.50
CA ALA A 126 -5.21 16.99 22.69
C ALA A 126 -4.54 15.62 22.97
N THR A 127 -4.61 14.65 22.02
CA THR A 127 -4.08 13.29 22.15
C THR A 127 -4.72 12.42 23.21
N GLN A 128 -5.85 12.83 23.72
CA GLN A 128 -6.59 12.03 24.69
C GLN A 128 -7.34 10.91 23.93
N PRO A 129 -7.37 9.68 24.48
CA PRO A 129 -8.14 8.60 23.91
C PRO A 129 -9.63 8.95 23.94
N LEU A 130 -10.31 8.74 22.81
CA LEU A 130 -11.75 8.99 22.73
C LEU A 130 -12.54 7.74 23.10
N ALA A 131 -13.63 7.93 23.83
CA ALA A 131 -14.65 6.91 24.03
C ALA A 131 -15.77 7.02 22.98
N ASN A 132 -15.99 8.20 22.42
CA ASN A 132 -17.02 8.43 21.42
C ASN A 132 -16.67 9.66 20.56
N ILE A 133 -16.63 9.50 19.23
CA ILE A 133 -16.31 10.62 18.33
C ILE A 133 -17.51 11.54 18.06
N THR A 134 -18.74 11.10 18.30
CA THR A 134 -19.91 11.97 18.11
C THR A 134 -20.06 12.99 19.23
N THR A 135 -19.75 12.59 20.47
CA THR A 135 -19.84 13.45 21.64
C THR A 135 -18.52 14.05 22.08
N GLY A 136 -17.39 13.56 21.53
CA GLY A 136 -16.05 13.94 21.98
C GLY A 136 -15.68 13.41 23.38
N ALA A 137 -16.46 12.46 23.93
CA ALA A 137 -16.19 11.89 25.23
C ALA A 137 -14.81 11.22 25.28
N VAL A 138 -14.02 11.54 26.30
CA VAL A 138 -12.68 11.00 26.54
C VAL A 138 -12.80 9.66 27.27
N ALA A 139 -12.00 8.69 26.85
CA ALA A 139 -11.90 7.38 27.50
C ALA A 139 -11.04 7.45 28.77
N SER A 140 -11.17 6.43 29.62
CA SER A 140 -10.43 6.35 30.90
C SER A 140 -8.93 6.18 30.73
N GLY A 141 -8.46 5.74 29.55
CA GLY A 141 -7.04 5.63 29.22
C GLY A 141 -6.79 5.02 27.86
N VAL A 142 -5.55 5.09 27.39
CA VAL A 142 -5.12 4.46 26.15
C VAL A 142 -5.23 2.95 26.28
N GLY A 143 -5.96 2.31 25.35
CA GLY A 143 -6.19 0.87 25.36
C GLY A 143 -7.19 0.38 26.41
N ALA A 144 -7.81 1.30 27.16
CA ALA A 144 -8.86 0.94 28.13
C ALA A 144 -10.09 0.32 27.42
N PRO A 145 -10.94 -0.41 28.14
CA PRO A 145 -12.13 -1.04 27.55
C PRO A 145 -13.08 -0.05 26.87
N ASP A 146 -13.14 1.17 27.36
CA ASP A 146 -13.93 2.29 26.84
C ASP A 146 -13.21 3.11 25.76
N HIS A 147 -11.93 2.81 25.45
CA HIS A 147 -11.22 3.44 24.34
C HIS A 147 -11.84 3.00 23.02
N LEU A 148 -12.37 3.96 22.29
CA LEU A 148 -12.99 3.72 20.99
C LEU A 148 -12.00 3.08 20.03
N LYS A 149 -12.34 1.91 19.57
CA LYS A 149 -11.54 1.14 18.62
C LYS A 149 -12.38 0.70 17.43
N PHE A 150 -11.72 0.54 16.31
CA PHE A 150 -12.29 0.01 15.10
C PHE A 150 -11.40 -1.11 14.58
N THR A 151 -11.95 -2.30 14.45
CA THR A 151 -11.24 -3.46 13.90
C THR A 151 -11.57 -3.64 12.43
N LEU A 152 -10.54 -3.68 11.62
CA LEU A 152 -10.61 -3.90 10.20
C LEU A 152 -10.18 -5.34 9.89
N ASN A 153 -11.13 -6.18 9.53
CA ASN A 153 -10.88 -7.55 9.12
C ASN A 153 -10.52 -7.56 7.63
N GLN A 154 -9.23 -7.48 7.35
CA GLN A 154 -8.66 -7.31 6.01
C GLN A 154 -7.71 -8.44 5.60
N ASP A 155 -7.43 -9.39 6.50
CA ASP A 155 -6.50 -10.48 6.20
C ASP A 155 -6.89 -11.24 4.94
N GLY A 156 -5.92 -11.44 4.05
CA GLY A 156 -6.11 -12.11 2.77
C GLY A 156 -6.74 -11.26 1.65
N ILE A 157 -7.25 -10.06 1.95
CA ILE A 157 -7.84 -9.15 0.97
C ILE A 157 -6.76 -8.53 0.06
N HIS A 158 -7.06 -8.35 -1.22
CA HIS A 158 -6.12 -7.72 -2.14
C HIS A 158 -5.81 -6.28 -1.76
N VAL A 159 -4.55 -5.90 -1.86
CA VAL A 159 -4.11 -4.50 -1.74
C VAL A 159 -4.57 -3.74 -2.98
N GLY A 160 -5.24 -2.62 -2.76
CA GLY A 160 -5.76 -1.77 -3.83
C GLY A 160 -4.76 -0.71 -4.32
N GLY A 161 -5.23 0.12 -5.25
CA GLY A 161 -4.50 1.29 -5.75
C GLY A 161 -3.51 1.03 -6.88
N SER A 162 -3.22 -0.24 -7.22
CA SER A 162 -2.31 -0.59 -8.31
C SER A 162 -2.74 -1.87 -9.02
N ALA A 163 -2.53 -1.91 -10.33
CA ALA A 163 -2.81 -3.10 -11.13
C ALA A 163 -1.85 -4.25 -10.76
N GLN A 164 -2.43 -5.40 -10.43
CA GLN A 164 -1.65 -6.60 -10.10
C GLN A 164 -1.32 -7.47 -11.34
N THR A 165 -1.79 -7.04 -12.51
CA THR A 165 -1.34 -7.55 -13.80
C THR A 165 -1.08 -6.38 -14.72
N THR A 166 0.12 -6.31 -15.26
CA THR A 166 0.49 -5.33 -16.26
C THR A 166 1.18 -6.07 -17.41
N ALA A 167 0.76 -5.80 -18.63
CA ALA A 167 1.43 -6.31 -19.82
C ALA A 167 1.64 -5.15 -20.80
N ALA A 168 2.76 -5.15 -21.51
CA ALA A 168 2.99 -4.20 -22.58
C ALA A 168 3.70 -4.88 -23.74
N ILE A 169 3.34 -4.44 -24.93
CA ILE A 169 4.06 -4.76 -26.17
C ILE A 169 4.35 -3.46 -26.90
N GLY A 170 5.49 -3.38 -27.52
CA GLY A 170 5.87 -2.20 -28.28
C GLY A 170 6.87 -2.52 -29.37
N GLY A 171 7.00 -1.59 -30.28
CA GLY A 171 7.95 -1.69 -31.36
C GLY A 171 8.39 -0.33 -31.87
N ASP A 172 9.60 -0.31 -32.40
CA ASP A 172 10.18 0.83 -33.09
C ASP A 172 10.81 0.39 -34.39
N VAL A 173 10.55 1.13 -35.44
CA VAL A 173 11.11 0.89 -36.78
C VAL A 173 11.85 2.15 -37.23
N LYS A 174 13.12 1.98 -37.53
CA LYS A 174 13.95 3.03 -38.14
C LYS A 174 13.75 3.00 -39.66
N LEU A 175 12.97 3.94 -40.17
CA LEU A 175 12.69 4.07 -41.57
C LEU A 175 13.81 4.74 -42.37
N LEU A 176 14.41 5.79 -41.77
CA LEU A 176 15.50 6.58 -42.36
C LEU A 176 16.55 6.86 -41.30
N LYS A 177 17.69 7.44 -41.68
CA LYS A 177 18.75 7.78 -40.74
C LYS A 177 18.27 8.66 -39.56
N MET A 178 17.25 9.49 -39.77
CA MET A 178 16.71 10.42 -38.78
C MET A 178 15.22 10.19 -38.44
N LEU A 179 14.58 9.18 -39.06
CA LEU A 179 13.14 8.92 -38.83
C LEU A 179 12.93 7.56 -38.20
N HIS A 180 12.35 7.59 -37.01
CA HIS A 180 11.87 6.42 -36.29
C HIS A 180 10.36 6.51 -36.10
N ILE A 181 9.67 5.41 -36.23
CA ILE A 181 8.25 5.27 -35.94
C ILE A 181 8.09 4.14 -34.95
N GLY A 182 7.46 4.43 -33.81
CA GLY A 182 7.20 3.45 -32.77
C GLY A 182 5.78 3.54 -32.24
N ALA A 183 5.31 2.44 -31.68
CA ALA A 183 4.06 2.36 -30.94
C ALA A 183 4.21 1.40 -29.76
N ASP A 184 3.57 1.73 -28.66
CA ASP A 184 3.49 0.91 -27.46
C ASP A 184 2.02 0.74 -27.05
N TYR A 185 1.67 -0.48 -26.65
CA TYR A 185 0.36 -0.80 -26.08
C TYR A 185 0.56 -1.37 -24.69
N THR A 186 -0.13 -0.83 -23.70
CA THR A 186 -0.09 -1.29 -22.31
C THR A 186 -1.47 -1.75 -21.87
N TYR A 187 -1.52 -2.91 -21.24
CA TYR A 187 -2.71 -3.51 -20.67
C TYR A 187 -2.57 -3.62 -19.14
N TYR A 188 -3.60 -3.17 -18.45
CA TYR A 188 -3.70 -3.28 -16.99
C TYR A 188 -4.90 -4.14 -16.63
N ALA A 189 -4.73 -5.04 -15.66
CA ALA A 189 -5.80 -5.87 -15.14
C ALA A 189 -5.61 -6.16 -13.66
N ARG A 190 -6.64 -6.68 -13.02
CA ARG A 190 -6.68 -6.92 -11.58
C ARG A 190 -6.31 -5.65 -10.78
N LEU A 191 -6.86 -4.53 -11.21
CA LEU A 191 -6.80 -3.28 -10.47
C LEU A 191 -7.91 -3.32 -9.42
N TYR A 192 -7.53 -3.40 -8.17
CA TYR A 192 -8.46 -3.39 -7.04
C TYR A 192 -8.58 -1.97 -6.50
N ALA A 193 -9.79 -1.59 -6.09
CA ALA A 193 -10.01 -0.31 -5.44
C ALA A 193 -9.28 -0.27 -4.10
N ASP A 194 -8.68 0.87 -3.76
CA ASP A 194 -8.20 1.10 -2.42
C ASP A 194 -9.39 1.35 -1.49
N TYR A 195 -9.30 0.94 -0.23
CA TYR A 195 -10.34 1.23 0.74
C TYR A 195 -10.01 2.51 1.52
N SER A 196 -11.02 3.34 1.70
CA SER A 196 -10.96 4.43 2.67
C SER A 196 -11.31 3.88 4.03
N LEU A 197 -10.51 4.19 5.05
CA LEU A 197 -10.91 3.97 6.42
C LEU A 197 -12.21 4.76 6.66
N PRO A 198 -13.31 4.10 7.05
CA PRO A 198 -14.58 4.80 7.19
C PRO A 198 -14.49 5.83 8.30
N THR A 199 -15.13 6.98 8.08
CA THR A 199 -15.48 7.94 9.13
C THR A 199 -16.62 7.34 9.95
N TYR A 200 -16.31 6.44 10.86
CA TYR A 200 -17.31 5.76 11.66
C TYR A 200 -17.55 6.52 12.97
N GLY A 201 -18.78 6.96 13.19
CA GLY A 201 -19.22 7.56 14.45
C GLY A 201 -19.34 6.59 15.62
N GLY A 202 -19.10 5.31 15.42
CA GLY A 202 -19.14 4.27 16.47
C GLY A 202 -18.02 3.28 16.30
N GLY A 203 -17.50 2.77 17.41
CA GLY A 203 -16.57 1.63 17.41
C GLY A 203 -17.23 0.38 16.84
N GLY A 204 -16.45 -0.61 16.49
CA GLY A 204 -16.97 -1.87 15.98
C GLY A 204 -15.97 -2.62 15.11
N GLU A 205 -16.49 -3.52 14.33
CA GLU A 205 -15.75 -4.33 13.39
C GLU A 205 -16.28 -4.10 11.98
N LEU A 206 -15.39 -3.98 11.02
CA LEU A 206 -15.72 -4.01 9.61
C LEU A 206 -14.98 -5.18 8.96
N THR A 207 -15.73 -6.09 8.38
CA THR A 207 -15.15 -7.08 7.49
C THR A 207 -15.10 -6.53 6.09
N LEU A 208 -13.89 -6.34 5.56
CA LEU A 208 -13.72 -5.97 4.17
C LEU A 208 -14.14 -7.15 3.29
N LYS A 209 -14.93 -6.83 2.29
CA LYS A 209 -15.12 -7.73 1.14
C LYS A 209 -13.94 -7.51 0.19
N GLU A 210 -13.66 -8.51 -0.66
CA GLU A 210 -12.69 -8.30 -1.74
C GLU A 210 -12.98 -6.97 -2.44
N PRO A 211 -11.95 -6.12 -2.61
CA PRO A 211 -12.14 -4.82 -3.25
C PRO A 211 -12.72 -4.98 -4.64
N TRP A 212 -13.52 -4.04 -5.06
CA TRP A 212 -14.02 -3.99 -6.41
C TRP A 212 -12.85 -4.02 -7.39
N ARG A 213 -12.89 -5.00 -8.26
CA ARG A 213 -12.01 -5.02 -9.41
C ARG A 213 -12.49 -3.95 -10.38
N VAL A 214 -11.64 -2.97 -10.63
CA VAL A 214 -11.94 -1.95 -11.64
C VAL A 214 -11.90 -2.63 -13.00
N PRO A 215 -12.92 -2.45 -13.85
CA PRO A 215 -12.98 -3.06 -15.18
C PRO A 215 -11.82 -2.65 -16.05
#